data_28e7e4880f04acf801bc14e6bbdd99b1
#
_entry.id   28e7e4880f04acf801bc14e6bbdd99b1
#
_cell.length_a   1.000
_cell.length_b   1.000
_cell.length_c   1.000
_cell.angle_alpha   90.00
_cell.angle_beta   90.00
_cell.angle_gamma   90.00
#
_symmetry.space_group_name_H-M   'P 1'
#
loop_
_entity.id
_entity.type
_entity.pdbx_description
1 polymer ?
#
loop_
_entity_poly.entity_id
_entity_poly.type
_entity_poly.pdbx_seq_one_letter_code
_entity_poly.pdbx_strand_id
1 'polypeptide(L)'
;MPSALTAPPWSAHLEQAFAWLCHARREASPHHGVWRLRDKWDHVKAQLTEELANRTFRFSSVKLTRTATGDLMECWEAQDSLFLKALTLHLQPTLSRKLSPSCYHLQGRGGVKGAIQQIRDWITCDPPRFVARSDAKGYYANIGHSSLFRVLGDLGVDPPLITLISHYCRRLVTRDGYYAEQKKSISMGSPHGCSLPFPPR
;
A
#
# COMPACT_ATOMS: atom_id res chain seq x y z
N MET A 1 8.96 26.62 -2.96
CA MET A 1 8.54 25.39 -3.67
C MET A 1 7.27 24.89 -3.00
N PRO A 2 6.13 24.75 -3.69
CA PRO A 2 4.95 24.15 -3.08
C PRO A 2 5.30 22.72 -2.63
N SER A 3 4.96 22.41 -1.41
CA SER A 3 5.19 21.09 -0.82
C SER A 3 4.48 20.04 -1.66
N ALA A 4 5.13 18.91 -1.97
CA ALA A 4 4.54 17.79 -2.71
C ALA A 4 3.24 17.24 -2.07
N LEU A 5 2.97 17.59 -0.81
CA LEU A 5 1.78 17.22 -0.06
C LEU A 5 0.56 18.13 -0.34
N THR A 6 0.76 19.31 -0.92
CA THR A 6 -0.31 20.29 -1.20
C THR A 6 -0.67 20.41 -2.68
N ALA A 7 0.00 19.65 -3.55
CA ALA A 7 -0.23 19.72 -4.99
C ALA A 7 -1.62 19.18 -5.39
N PRO A 8 -2.25 19.73 -6.46
CA PRO A 8 -3.56 19.31 -6.98
C PRO A 8 -3.77 17.78 -7.12
N PRO A 9 -2.71 16.97 -7.40
CA PRO A 9 -2.86 15.52 -7.52
C PRO A 9 -3.44 14.82 -6.29
N TRP A 10 -3.23 15.33 -5.07
CA TRP A 10 -3.74 14.67 -3.86
C TRP A 10 -5.25 14.62 -3.80
N SER A 11 -5.93 15.70 -4.15
CA SER A 11 -7.39 15.75 -4.17
C SER A 11 -7.98 14.69 -5.11
N ALA A 12 -7.41 14.54 -6.30
CA ALA A 12 -7.83 13.54 -7.28
C ALA A 12 -7.55 12.11 -6.80
N HIS A 13 -6.38 11.87 -6.19
CA HIS A 13 -6.03 10.56 -5.64
C HIS A 13 -6.89 10.18 -4.44
N LEU A 14 -7.28 11.13 -3.59
CA LEU A 14 -8.22 10.90 -2.49
C LEU A 14 -9.60 10.51 -3.01
N GLU A 15 -10.11 11.15 -4.05
CA GLU A 15 -11.39 10.78 -4.68
C GLU A 15 -11.34 9.37 -5.29
N GLN A 16 -10.29 9.06 -6.02
CA GLN A 16 -10.12 7.72 -6.60
C GLN A 16 -9.99 6.64 -5.52
N ALA A 17 -9.26 6.94 -4.43
CA ALA A 17 -9.11 6.03 -3.30
C ALA A 17 -10.43 5.83 -2.56
N PHE A 18 -11.23 6.88 -2.42
CA PHE A 18 -12.56 6.81 -1.81
C PHE A 18 -13.53 5.95 -2.63
N ALA A 19 -13.62 6.18 -3.93
CA ALA A 19 -14.43 5.37 -4.82
C ALA A 19 -14.01 3.89 -4.77
N TRP A 20 -12.71 3.61 -4.80
CA TRP A 20 -12.16 2.26 -4.66
C TRP A 20 -12.54 1.64 -3.30
N LEU A 21 -12.38 2.35 -2.19
CA LEU A 21 -12.69 1.85 -0.85
C LEU A 21 -14.17 1.54 -0.70
N CYS A 22 -15.04 2.42 -1.19
CA CYS A 22 -16.49 2.22 -1.19
C CYS A 22 -16.90 0.97 -1.96
N HIS A 23 -16.28 0.74 -3.11
CA HIS A 23 -16.51 -0.47 -3.91
C HIS A 23 -15.98 -1.73 -3.21
N ALA A 24 -14.74 -1.69 -2.71
CA ALA A 24 -14.10 -2.83 -2.05
C ALA A 24 -14.79 -3.24 -0.73
N ARG A 25 -15.48 -2.30 -0.07
CA ARG A 25 -16.17 -2.50 1.21
C ARG A 25 -17.70 -2.41 1.08
N ARG A 26 -18.26 -2.61 -0.11
CA ARG A 26 -19.72 -2.51 -0.33
C ARG A 26 -20.54 -3.52 0.48
N GLU A 27 -19.92 -4.66 0.83
CA GLU A 27 -20.54 -5.73 1.63
C GLU A 27 -20.02 -5.76 3.08
N ALA A 28 -19.37 -4.68 3.53
CA ALA A 28 -18.88 -4.60 4.89
C ALA A 28 -20.04 -4.60 5.90
N SER A 29 -19.77 -5.13 7.11
CA SER A 29 -20.78 -5.13 8.19
C SER A 29 -21.28 -3.71 8.50
N PRO A 30 -22.51 -3.53 9.00
CA PRO A 30 -23.10 -2.22 9.28
C PRO A 30 -22.27 -1.34 10.23
N HIS A 31 -21.46 -1.95 11.10
CA HIS A 31 -20.58 -1.24 12.05
C HIS A 31 -19.20 -0.90 11.48
N HIS A 32 -18.92 -1.23 10.22
CA HIS A 32 -17.62 -0.95 9.62
C HIS A 32 -17.44 0.56 9.38
N GLY A 33 -16.26 1.08 9.72
CA GLY A 33 -15.94 2.51 9.62
C GLY A 33 -16.11 3.15 8.23
N VAL A 34 -16.20 2.34 7.17
CA VAL A 34 -16.44 2.82 5.80
C VAL A 34 -17.80 3.55 5.68
N TRP A 35 -18.81 3.14 6.43
CA TRP A 35 -20.14 3.78 6.35
C TRP A 35 -20.11 5.19 6.92
N ARG A 36 -19.44 5.39 8.06
CA ARG A 36 -19.20 6.72 8.64
C ARG A 36 -18.33 7.59 7.73
N LEU A 37 -17.34 7.00 7.07
CA LEU A 37 -16.50 7.69 6.10
C LEU A 37 -17.30 8.18 4.89
N ARG A 38 -18.24 7.36 4.39
CA ARG A 38 -19.13 7.73 3.28
C ARG A 38 -20.05 8.88 3.64
N ASP A 39 -20.65 8.80 4.82
CA ASP A 39 -21.56 9.83 5.33
C ASP A 39 -20.89 11.20 5.51
N LYS A 40 -19.61 11.20 5.93
CA LYS A 40 -18.84 12.40 6.24
C LYS A 40 -17.72 12.71 5.23
N TRP A 41 -17.85 12.23 4.01
CA TRP A 41 -16.76 12.28 3.04
C TRP A 41 -16.18 13.67 2.82
N ASP A 42 -17.00 14.68 2.56
CA ASP A 42 -16.53 16.03 2.28
C ASP A 42 -15.73 16.62 3.45
N HIS A 43 -16.19 16.38 4.68
CA HIS A 43 -15.49 16.80 5.90
C HIS A 43 -14.15 16.07 6.05
N VAL A 44 -14.15 14.74 5.92
CA VAL A 44 -12.93 13.92 6.04
C VAL A 44 -11.93 14.26 4.96
N LYS A 45 -12.37 14.52 3.74
CA LYS A 45 -11.51 14.94 2.63
C LYS A 45 -10.83 16.28 2.92
N ALA A 46 -11.61 17.26 3.42
CA ALA A 46 -11.06 18.57 3.80
C ALA A 46 -10.03 18.44 4.91
N GLN A 47 -10.36 17.69 5.97
CA GLN A 47 -9.44 17.40 7.08
C GLN A 47 -8.16 16.73 6.61
N LEU A 48 -8.24 15.66 5.82
CA LEU A 48 -7.07 14.96 5.28
C LEU A 48 -6.19 15.89 4.42
N THR A 49 -6.82 16.73 3.61
CA THR A 49 -6.09 17.69 2.78
C THR A 49 -5.31 18.68 3.64
N GLU A 50 -5.92 19.19 4.70
CA GLU A 50 -5.28 20.08 5.66
C GLU A 50 -4.16 19.39 6.44
N GLU A 51 -4.40 18.19 6.97
CA GLU A 51 -3.39 17.41 7.70
C GLU A 51 -2.16 17.10 6.85
N LEU A 52 -2.36 16.84 5.55
CA LEU A 52 -1.27 16.63 4.60
C LEU A 52 -0.50 17.92 4.31
N ALA A 53 -1.21 19.03 4.13
CA ALA A 53 -0.59 20.34 3.94
C ALA A 53 0.29 20.73 5.13
N ASN A 54 -0.21 20.51 6.34
CA ASN A 54 0.46 20.83 7.60
C ASN A 54 1.44 19.75 8.07
N ARG A 55 1.54 18.60 7.37
CA ARG A 55 2.38 17.44 7.72
C ARG A 55 2.02 16.85 9.10
N THR A 56 0.78 16.98 9.52
CA THR A 56 0.28 16.50 10.82
C THR A 56 -0.39 15.15 10.75
N PHE A 57 -0.66 14.63 9.55
CA PHE A 57 -1.28 13.32 9.38
C PHE A 57 -0.51 12.23 10.12
N ARG A 58 -1.24 11.39 10.86
CA ARG A 58 -0.72 10.21 11.56
C ARG A 58 -1.64 9.03 11.32
N PHE A 59 -1.04 7.86 11.12
CA PHE A 59 -1.78 6.61 11.07
C PHE A 59 -2.29 6.24 12.46
N SER A 60 -3.49 5.70 12.51
CA SER A 60 -4.07 5.11 13.72
C SER A 60 -3.32 3.84 14.12
N SER A 61 -3.50 3.39 15.36
CA SER A 61 -2.98 2.08 15.76
C SER A 61 -3.73 0.97 15.03
N VAL A 62 -2.98 -0.06 14.62
CA VAL A 62 -3.51 -1.20 13.87
C VAL A 62 -3.88 -2.32 14.84
N LYS A 63 -5.09 -2.82 14.75
CA LYS A 63 -5.54 -3.95 15.55
C LYS A 63 -5.16 -5.27 14.89
N LEU A 64 -4.50 -6.16 15.63
CA LEU A 64 -4.28 -7.54 15.20
C LEU A 64 -5.49 -8.39 15.54
N THR A 65 -6.00 -9.11 14.53
CA THR A 65 -7.09 -10.08 14.68
C THR A 65 -6.64 -11.44 14.18
N ARG A 66 -7.13 -12.51 14.77
CA ARG A 66 -6.91 -13.85 14.23
C ARG A 66 -7.94 -14.16 13.15
N THR A 67 -7.49 -14.68 12.04
CA THR A 67 -8.36 -15.22 10.99
C THR A 67 -8.93 -16.57 11.43
N ALA A 68 -9.91 -17.09 10.70
CA ALA A 68 -10.43 -18.45 10.92
C ALA A 68 -9.35 -19.54 10.75
N THR A 69 -8.29 -19.26 9.96
CA THR A 69 -7.13 -20.15 9.77
C THR A 69 -6.09 -20.01 10.90
N GLY A 70 -6.31 -19.10 11.87
CA GLY A 70 -5.39 -18.86 12.98
C GLY A 70 -4.27 -17.84 12.70
N ASP A 71 -4.15 -17.35 11.47
CA ASP A 71 -3.17 -16.35 11.09
C ASP A 71 -3.49 -14.98 11.71
N LEU A 72 -2.45 -14.21 11.98
CA LEU A 72 -2.63 -12.83 12.44
C LEU A 72 -2.82 -11.90 11.23
N MET A 73 -3.89 -11.11 11.26
CA MET A 73 -4.22 -10.13 10.26
C MET A 73 -4.28 -8.73 10.86
N GLU A 74 -3.71 -7.77 10.19
CA GLU A 74 -3.78 -6.36 10.55
C GLU A 74 -5.10 -5.75 10.05
N CYS A 75 -5.89 -5.21 10.99
CA CYS A 75 -7.13 -4.51 10.70
C CYS A 75 -6.90 -2.99 10.75
N TRP A 76 -6.95 -2.37 9.59
CA TRP A 76 -6.76 -0.95 9.40
C TRP A 76 -8.07 -0.20 9.47
N GLU A 77 -8.06 1.00 10.07
CA GLU A 77 -9.19 1.91 10.01
C GLU A 77 -9.51 2.32 8.56
N ALA A 78 -10.77 2.67 8.31
CA ALA A 78 -11.22 2.99 6.96
C ALA A 78 -10.48 4.21 6.38
N GLN A 79 -10.21 5.23 7.20
CA GLN A 79 -9.47 6.43 6.82
C GLN A 79 -8.01 6.13 6.47
N ASP A 80 -7.33 5.29 7.27
CA ASP A 80 -5.95 4.86 7.00
C ASP A 80 -5.88 4.03 5.71
N SER A 81 -6.85 3.13 5.51
CA SER A 81 -6.96 2.34 4.29
C SER A 81 -7.15 3.20 3.04
N LEU A 82 -8.00 4.20 3.13
CA LEU A 82 -8.22 5.19 2.08
C LEU A 82 -6.92 5.94 1.76
N PHE A 83 -6.25 6.43 2.80
CA PHE A 83 -5.03 7.20 2.64
C PHE A 83 -3.89 6.37 2.04
N LEU A 84 -3.71 5.12 2.49
CA LEU A 84 -2.72 4.19 1.90
C LEU A 84 -2.99 3.94 0.41
N LYS A 85 -4.27 3.86 0.02
CA LYS A 85 -4.64 3.74 -1.40
C LYS A 85 -4.31 5.00 -2.18
N ALA A 86 -4.61 6.19 -1.65
CA ALA A 86 -4.27 7.47 -2.26
C ALA A 86 -2.75 7.63 -2.41
N LEU A 87 -1.98 7.27 -1.39
CA LEU A 87 -0.51 7.27 -1.42
C LEU A 87 0.03 6.31 -2.50
N THR A 88 -0.56 5.13 -2.64
CA THR A 88 -0.21 4.18 -3.70
C THR A 88 -0.43 4.78 -5.08
N LEU A 89 -1.60 5.40 -5.30
CA LEU A 89 -1.92 6.06 -6.58
C LEU A 89 -0.96 7.21 -6.89
N HIS A 90 -0.59 7.97 -5.86
CA HIS A 90 0.34 9.09 -6.00
C HIS A 90 1.77 8.62 -6.35
N LEU A 91 2.25 7.54 -5.75
CA LEU A 91 3.59 6.99 -5.97
C LEU A 91 3.71 6.19 -7.28
N GLN A 92 2.60 5.61 -7.75
CA GLN A 92 2.59 4.70 -8.88
C GLN A 92 3.27 5.26 -10.15
N PRO A 93 3.04 6.52 -10.60
CA PRO A 93 3.69 7.03 -11.80
C PRO A 93 5.22 7.13 -11.68
N THR A 94 5.72 7.49 -10.49
CA THR A 94 7.16 7.60 -10.21
C THR A 94 7.80 6.21 -10.16
N LEU A 95 7.22 5.28 -9.42
CA LEU A 95 7.76 3.93 -9.24
C LEU A 95 7.66 3.10 -10.51
N SER A 96 6.55 3.17 -11.24
CA SER A 96 6.36 2.37 -12.46
C SER A 96 7.40 2.65 -13.55
N ARG A 97 7.92 3.86 -13.62
CA ARG A 97 8.97 4.22 -14.57
C ARG A 97 10.36 3.70 -14.20
N LYS A 98 10.59 3.45 -12.93
CA LYS A 98 11.89 3.02 -12.38
C LYS A 98 11.98 1.52 -12.18
N LEU A 99 10.83 0.84 -12.04
CA LEU A 99 10.78 -0.59 -11.81
C LEU A 99 10.92 -1.38 -13.12
N SER A 100 11.56 -2.55 -13.03
CA SER A 100 11.78 -3.45 -14.16
C SER A 100 10.48 -3.70 -14.96
N PRO A 101 10.53 -3.77 -16.29
CA PRO A 101 9.42 -4.21 -17.13
C PRO A 101 8.85 -5.56 -16.72
N SER A 102 9.67 -6.45 -16.16
CA SER A 102 9.27 -7.78 -15.67
C SER A 102 8.51 -7.77 -14.33
N CYS A 103 8.22 -6.60 -13.75
CA CYS A 103 7.34 -6.48 -12.59
C CYS A 103 5.87 -6.55 -13.02
N TYR A 104 5.40 -7.72 -13.41
CA TYR A 104 4.05 -7.93 -13.99
C TYR A 104 2.90 -7.61 -13.05
N HIS A 105 3.13 -7.59 -11.75
CA HIS A 105 2.14 -7.25 -10.75
C HIS A 105 1.70 -5.77 -10.77
N LEU A 106 2.44 -4.91 -11.45
CA LEU A 106 2.08 -3.51 -11.58
C LEU A 106 0.90 -3.34 -12.55
N GLN A 107 0.03 -2.38 -12.23
CA GLN A 107 -1.12 -2.06 -13.07
C GLN A 107 -0.69 -1.77 -14.52
N GLY A 108 -1.39 -2.34 -15.49
CA GLY A 108 -1.09 -2.18 -16.91
C GLY A 108 0.02 -3.09 -17.45
N ARG A 109 0.64 -3.96 -16.62
CA ARG A 109 1.71 -4.88 -17.04
C ARG A 109 1.26 -6.33 -17.28
N GLY A 110 -0.05 -6.55 -17.43
CA GLY A 110 -0.62 -7.84 -17.82
C GLY A 110 -0.75 -8.88 -16.71
N GLY A 111 -0.23 -8.63 -15.50
CA GLY A 111 -0.33 -9.55 -14.37
C GLY A 111 0.24 -10.94 -14.67
N VAL A 112 -0.33 -11.97 -14.05
CA VAL A 112 0.08 -13.38 -14.25
C VAL A 112 -0.04 -13.81 -15.70
N LYS A 113 -1.08 -13.38 -16.41
CA LYS A 113 -1.27 -13.73 -17.83
C LYS A 113 -0.15 -13.17 -18.71
N GLY A 114 0.23 -11.91 -18.49
CA GLY A 114 1.34 -11.28 -19.19
C GLY A 114 2.68 -11.97 -18.90
N ALA A 115 2.94 -12.34 -17.65
CA ALA A 115 4.14 -13.09 -17.28
C ALA A 115 4.21 -14.45 -18.00
N ILE A 116 3.11 -15.21 -17.99
CA ILE A 116 3.03 -16.52 -18.66
C ILE A 116 3.27 -16.37 -20.16
N GLN A 117 2.66 -15.37 -20.80
CA GLN A 117 2.82 -15.15 -22.24
C GLN A 117 4.28 -14.84 -22.57
N GLN A 118 4.91 -13.94 -21.84
CA GLN A 118 6.31 -13.60 -22.09
C GLN A 118 7.26 -14.78 -21.85
N ILE A 119 7.02 -15.62 -20.84
CA ILE A 119 7.79 -16.84 -20.62
C ILE A 119 7.63 -17.81 -21.81
N ARG A 120 6.42 -17.98 -22.33
CA ARG A 120 6.15 -18.80 -23.52
C ARG A 120 6.92 -18.30 -24.73
N ASP A 121 6.88 -16.99 -24.98
CA ASP A 121 7.58 -16.36 -26.09
C ASP A 121 9.10 -16.59 -26.00
N TRP A 122 9.69 -16.41 -24.81
CA TRP A 122 11.10 -16.68 -24.58
C TRP A 122 11.46 -18.16 -24.83
N ILE A 123 10.71 -19.10 -24.28
CA ILE A 123 10.97 -20.53 -24.47
C ILE A 123 10.85 -20.94 -25.95
N THR A 124 9.94 -20.28 -26.69
CA THR A 124 9.75 -20.58 -28.12
C THR A 124 10.89 -20.00 -28.97
N CYS A 125 11.36 -18.80 -28.66
CA CYS A 125 12.39 -18.13 -29.44
C CYS A 125 13.80 -18.65 -29.12
N ASP A 126 14.10 -18.88 -27.84
CA ASP A 126 15.43 -19.32 -27.35
C ASP A 126 15.23 -20.26 -26.15
N PRO A 127 15.09 -21.58 -26.39
CA PRO A 127 14.82 -22.54 -25.31
C PRO A 127 15.94 -22.56 -24.27
N PRO A 128 15.66 -22.23 -22.99
CA PRO A 128 16.67 -22.23 -21.95
C PRO A 128 17.12 -23.67 -21.60
N ARG A 129 18.41 -23.85 -21.31
CA ARG A 129 18.94 -25.15 -20.86
C ARG A 129 18.49 -25.53 -19.45
N PHE A 130 18.18 -24.54 -18.62
CA PHE A 130 17.69 -24.74 -17.25
C PHE A 130 16.82 -23.56 -16.81
N VAL A 131 15.94 -23.80 -15.86
CA VAL A 131 15.09 -22.78 -15.23
C VAL A 131 15.35 -22.81 -13.73
N ALA A 132 15.64 -21.65 -13.13
CA ALA A 132 15.75 -21.48 -11.69
C ALA A 132 14.53 -20.72 -11.18
N ARG A 133 13.95 -21.20 -10.07
CA ARG A 133 12.91 -20.49 -9.33
C ARG A 133 13.39 -20.18 -7.92
N SER A 134 13.22 -18.93 -7.49
CA SER A 134 13.50 -18.50 -6.12
C SER A 134 12.29 -17.80 -5.52
N ASP A 135 12.10 -17.96 -4.21
CA ASP A 135 11.09 -17.23 -3.44
C ASP A 135 11.68 -16.79 -2.10
N ALA A 136 11.45 -15.54 -1.71
CA ALA A 136 11.96 -15.00 -0.46
C ALA A 136 11.03 -15.35 0.70
N LYS A 137 11.45 -16.29 1.56
CA LYS A 137 10.68 -16.68 2.75
C LYS A 137 10.47 -15.50 3.68
N GLY A 138 9.19 -15.24 4.02
CA GLY A 138 8.82 -14.19 4.95
C GLY A 138 9.20 -12.79 4.47
N TYR A 139 9.14 -12.53 3.17
CA TYR A 139 9.58 -11.29 2.54
C TYR A 139 9.09 -10.04 3.28
N TYR A 140 7.78 -9.90 3.44
CA TYR A 140 7.18 -8.72 4.10
C TYR A 140 7.60 -8.55 5.56
N ALA A 141 7.75 -9.66 6.29
CA ALA A 141 8.15 -9.65 7.70
C ALA A 141 9.62 -9.26 7.91
N ASN A 142 10.45 -9.41 6.88
CA ASN A 142 11.90 -9.21 6.95
C ASN A 142 12.38 -7.94 6.25
N ILE A 143 11.50 -7.11 5.68
CA ILE A 143 11.91 -5.83 5.10
C ILE A 143 12.41 -4.89 6.20
N GLY A 144 13.69 -4.53 6.13
CA GLY A 144 14.29 -3.52 7.00
C GLY A 144 13.86 -2.11 6.57
N HIS A 145 13.33 -1.33 7.50
CA HIS A 145 12.81 0.01 7.19
C HIS A 145 13.90 0.94 6.61
N SER A 146 15.12 0.90 7.14
CA SER A 146 16.23 1.74 6.64
C SER A 146 16.57 1.44 5.18
N SER A 147 16.59 0.16 4.79
CA SER A 147 16.82 -0.25 3.41
C SER A 147 15.69 0.20 2.50
N LEU A 148 14.44 0.07 2.96
CA LEU A 148 13.26 0.54 2.22
C LEU A 148 13.33 2.04 1.95
N PHE A 149 13.62 2.86 2.98
CA PHE A 149 13.67 4.31 2.83
C PHE A 149 14.81 4.77 1.91
N ARG A 150 15.97 4.10 1.98
CA ARG A 150 17.07 4.36 1.04
C ARG A 150 16.65 4.07 -0.40
N VAL A 151 16.07 2.90 -0.66
CA VAL A 151 15.59 2.53 -2.01
C VAL A 151 14.54 3.51 -2.53
N LEU A 152 13.61 3.95 -1.70
CA LEU A 152 12.62 4.97 -2.10
C LEU A 152 13.29 6.31 -2.46
N GLY A 153 14.31 6.72 -1.73
CA GLY A 153 15.11 7.90 -2.05
C GLY A 153 15.85 7.75 -3.38
N ASP A 154 16.51 6.62 -3.60
CA ASP A 154 17.21 6.30 -4.86
C ASP A 154 16.26 6.27 -6.06
N LEU A 155 15.01 5.88 -5.83
CA LEU A 155 13.92 5.91 -6.81
C LEU A 155 13.34 7.33 -7.03
N GLY A 156 13.81 8.33 -6.29
CA GLY A 156 13.38 9.72 -6.44
C GLY A 156 12.04 10.04 -5.78
N VAL A 157 11.67 9.29 -4.75
CA VAL A 157 10.50 9.65 -3.92
C VAL A 157 10.86 10.82 -3.01
N ASP A 158 10.00 11.83 -2.96
CA ASP A 158 10.23 13.05 -2.19
C ASP A 158 10.39 12.75 -0.68
N PRO A 159 11.35 13.42 0.02
CA PRO A 159 11.59 13.20 1.45
C PRO A 159 10.36 13.31 2.35
N PRO A 160 9.41 14.26 2.16
CA PRO A 160 8.17 14.31 2.93
C PRO A 160 7.32 13.05 2.79
N LEU A 161 7.28 12.44 1.59
CA LEU A 161 6.56 11.18 1.35
C LEU A 161 7.27 10.01 2.03
N ILE A 162 8.60 9.98 2.01
CA ILE A 162 9.38 8.97 2.74
C ILE A 162 9.10 9.07 4.25
N THR A 163 9.02 10.28 4.80
CA THR A 163 8.64 10.49 6.21
C THR A 163 7.26 9.92 6.51
N LEU A 164 6.29 10.16 5.64
CA LEU A 164 4.94 9.63 5.78
C LEU A 164 4.91 8.09 5.69
N ILE A 165 5.66 7.51 4.76
CA ILE A 165 5.85 6.05 4.66
C ILE A 165 6.54 5.51 5.92
N SER A 166 7.46 6.27 6.53
CA SER A 166 8.09 5.85 7.78
C SER A 166 7.10 5.76 8.95
N HIS A 167 6.13 6.68 9.02
CA HIS A 167 5.04 6.59 10.02
C HIS A 167 4.18 5.33 9.81
N TYR A 168 3.86 5.00 8.57
CA TYR A 168 3.19 3.74 8.24
C TYR A 168 4.02 2.52 8.67
N CYS A 169 5.31 2.50 8.37
CA CYS A 169 6.19 1.38 8.71
C CYS A 169 6.34 1.18 10.22
N ARG A 170 6.45 2.28 10.98
CA ARG A 170 6.60 2.29 12.45
C ARG A 170 5.27 2.34 13.21
N ARG A 171 4.19 1.94 12.56
CA ARG A 171 2.85 1.95 13.15
C ARG A 171 2.80 1.25 14.50
N LEU A 172 1.94 1.73 15.37
CA LEU A 172 1.59 1.03 16.60
C LEU A 172 0.64 -0.13 16.28
N VAL A 173 0.96 -1.29 16.75
CA VAL A 173 0.12 -2.48 16.63
C VAL A 173 -0.43 -2.84 17.99
N THR A 174 -1.76 -3.01 18.05
CA THR A 174 -2.45 -3.37 19.30
C THR A 174 -2.79 -4.85 19.28
N ARG A 175 -2.34 -5.55 20.31
CA ARG A 175 -2.68 -6.96 20.54
C ARG A 175 -2.97 -7.17 22.01
N ASP A 176 -4.13 -7.76 22.30
CA ASP A 176 -4.54 -8.14 23.68
C ASP A 176 -4.41 -6.96 24.69
N GLY A 177 -4.70 -5.73 24.23
CA GLY A 177 -4.60 -4.51 25.04
C GLY A 177 -3.20 -3.89 25.14
N TYR A 178 -2.19 -4.52 24.58
CA TYR A 178 -0.82 -3.97 24.56
C TYR A 178 -0.48 -3.32 23.23
N TYR A 179 0.32 -2.25 23.29
CA TYR A 179 0.83 -1.54 22.12
C TYR A 179 2.29 -1.92 21.88
N ALA A 180 2.64 -2.20 20.63
CA ALA A 180 4.00 -2.43 20.20
C ALA A 180 4.29 -1.65 18.91
N GLU A 181 5.45 -0.98 18.86
CA GLU A 181 5.94 -0.36 17.64
C GLU A 181 6.57 -1.41 16.72
N GLN A 182 6.27 -1.34 15.43
CA GLN A 182 6.89 -2.20 14.43
C GLN A 182 8.29 -1.67 14.08
N LYS A 183 9.33 -2.45 14.39
CA LYS A 183 10.73 -2.11 14.12
C LYS A 183 11.21 -2.57 12.73
N LYS A 184 10.54 -3.54 12.15
CA LYS A 184 10.77 -4.10 10.80
C LYS A 184 9.44 -4.63 10.26
N SER A 185 9.39 -5.02 9.04
CA SER A 185 8.21 -5.48 8.31
C SER A 185 7.36 -4.35 7.73
N ILE A 186 6.70 -4.67 6.65
CA ILE A 186 5.57 -3.91 6.13
C ILE A 186 4.31 -4.75 6.28
N SER A 187 3.15 -4.08 6.40
CA SER A 187 1.88 -4.79 6.47
C SER A 187 1.71 -5.68 5.25
N MET A 188 1.49 -6.96 5.46
CA MET A 188 0.98 -7.81 4.39
C MET A 188 -0.41 -7.32 4.07
N GLY A 189 -0.65 -7.01 2.79
CA GLY A 189 -1.94 -6.52 2.34
C GLY A 189 -3.05 -7.38 2.92
N SER A 190 -3.94 -6.78 3.71
CA SER A 190 -5.15 -7.45 4.15
C SER A 190 -5.84 -8.04 2.92
N PRO A 191 -6.43 -9.25 2.96
CA PRO A 191 -7.26 -9.78 1.89
C PRO A 191 -8.39 -8.84 1.48
N HIS A 192 -8.58 -7.77 2.21
CA HIS A 192 -9.51 -6.67 1.96
C HIS A 192 -8.87 -5.41 1.38
N GLY A 193 -7.68 -5.49 0.79
CA GLY A 193 -7.24 -4.55 -0.22
C GLY A 193 -6.58 -3.26 0.23
N CYS A 194 -5.75 -3.26 1.26
CA CYS A 194 -4.74 -2.22 1.43
C CYS A 194 -3.38 -2.76 1.04
N SER A 195 -3.04 -2.65 -0.21
CA SER A 195 -1.70 -2.91 -0.70
C SER A 195 -1.05 -1.60 -1.09
N LEU A 196 0.04 -1.24 -0.43
CA LEU A 196 1.14 -0.60 -1.14
C LEU A 196 1.39 -1.42 -2.41
N PRO A 197 2.03 -0.88 -3.48
CA PRO A 197 2.11 -1.48 -4.81
C PRO A 197 2.80 -2.85 -4.90
N PHE A 198 2.73 -3.62 -3.85
CA PHE A 198 3.10 -5.03 -3.81
C PHE A 198 1.81 -5.83 -3.76
N PRO A 199 1.36 -6.45 -4.87
CA PRO A 199 0.09 -7.16 -4.94
C PRO A 199 0.11 -8.38 -4.03
N PRO A 200 -1.07 -8.83 -3.57
CA PRO A 200 -1.23 -10.19 -3.07
C PRO A 200 -0.92 -11.18 -4.18
N ARG A 201 -0.41 -12.33 -3.79
CA ARG A 201 -0.21 -13.49 -4.67
C ARG A 201 -1.49 -13.91 -5.35
#